data_6db776c99aee06862bfbdb8d134b2a2c
#
_entry.id   6db776c99aee06862bfbdb8d134b2a2c
#
_cell.length_a   1.000
_cell.length_b   1.000
_cell.length_c   1.000
_cell.angle_alpha   90.00
_cell.angle_beta   90.00
_cell.angle_gamma   90.00
#
_symmetry.space_group_name_H-M   'P 1'
#
loop_
_entity.id
_entity.type
_entity.pdbx_description
1 polymer ?
#
loop_
_entity_poly.entity_id
_entity_poly.type
_entity_poly.pdbx_seq_one_letter_code
_entity_poly.pdbx_strand_id
1 'polypeptide(L)'
;MNRIFRNTVAVSIIIAAVVFLNGCMVFKFVTQLGPTEKVQKVENLKIPSSDATIRVRIFTPIGNGPFPILVYSHGGGWMRGGVYTHGKVCRYLSNKAGCIVVLVDYRKAPNNKFPIPVEDAYAALQWTVQHAAQLDGDPARVAVGGDSAGGNISAAVCLMAKERGGPQIIFQLLAWPATDLSSLDTESYRKYGTGYDLTKAHVEKCRDKYLRTTEDRSNPYASPLLAKDLSKLPPALIITGEYDVVRDEGEAYAKRLNQAGVPARSFRCLGIGHGAAHWAVASDVVQNALDEAVSALRQVFSNQ
;
A
#
# COMPACT_ATOMS: atom_id res chain seq x y z
N MET A 1 -38.28 44.36 10.17
CA MET A 1 -37.95 43.10 10.85
C MET A 1 -37.33 42.17 9.81
N ASN A 2 -36.02 42.26 9.58
CA ASN A 2 -35.30 41.39 8.64
C ASN A 2 -34.08 40.78 9.36
N ARG A 3 -34.12 39.49 9.64
CA ARG A 3 -32.98 38.72 10.13
C ARG A 3 -32.17 38.28 8.92
N ILE A 4 -30.99 38.83 8.79
CA ILE A 4 -29.97 38.39 7.81
C ILE A 4 -29.21 37.21 8.42
N PHE A 5 -29.33 36.04 7.80
CA PHE A 5 -28.50 34.87 8.08
C PHE A 5 -27.08 35.15 7.56
N ARG A 6 -26.13 35.23 8.47
CA ARG A 6 -24.70 35.22 8.16
C ARG A 6 -24.24 33.78 8.01
N ASN A 7 -24.02 33.35 6.78
CA ASN A 7 -23.25 32.15 6.48
C ASN A 7 -21.74 32.44 6.71
N THR A 8 -21.19 31.92 7.77
CA THR A 8 -19.76 31.96 8.03
C THR A 8 -19.10 30.83 7.30
N VAL A 9 -18.55 31.12 6.13
CA VAL A 9 -17.61 30.20 5.43
C VAL A 9 -16.29 30.31 6.17
N ALA A 10 -15.92 29.24 6.87
CA ALA A 10 -14.60 29.14 7.50
C ALA A 10 -13.56 28.89 6.41
N VAL A 11 -12.85 29.94 6.02
CA VAL A 11 -11.65 29.85 5.17
C VAL A 11 -10.52 29.40 6.07
N SER A 12 -10.09 28.15 5.93
CA SER A 12 -8.90 27.63 6.62
C SER A 12 -7.67 28.19 5.95
N ILE A 13 -6.97 29.08 6.63
CA ILE A 13 -5.69 29.64 6.21
C ILE A 13 -4.60 28.60 6.46
N ILE A 14 -3.93 28.16 5.39
CA ILE A 14 -2.74 27.28 5.46
C ILE A 14 -1.55 28.16 5.88
N ILE A 15 -1.03 27.99 7.09
CA ILE A 15 0.25 28.56 7.50
C ILE A 15 1.31 27.48 7.30
N ALA A 16 2.12 27.62 6.26
CA ALA A 16 3.33 26.83 6.09
C ALA A 16 4.44 27.45 6.96
N ALA A 17 4.77 26.84 8.08
CA ALA A 17 5.92 27.21 8.87
C ALA A 17 7.18 26.52 8.31
N VAL A 18 8.06 27.27 7.68
CA VAL A 18 9.40 26.82 7.28
C VAL A 18 10.35 27.10 8.46
N VAL A 19 10.84 26.05 9.08
CA VAL A 19 11.87 26.14 10.11
C VAL A 19 13.19 25.66 9.54
N PHE A 20 14.16 26.56 9.41
CA PHE A 20 15.54 26.21 9.06
C PHE A 20 16.30 25.83 10.33
N LEU A 21 16.75 24.60 10.44
CA LEU A 21 17.72 24.15 11.43
C LEU A 21 18.85 23.39 10.71
N ASN A 22 20.04 23.95 10.76
CA ASN A 22 21.31 23.34 10.32
C ASN A 22 21.35 22.82 8.89
N GLY A 23 20.94 23.61 7.90
CA GLY A 23 21.16 23.31 6.48
C GLY A 23 20.40 22.13 5.89
N CYS A 24 19.50 21.52 6.64
CA CYS A 24 18.64 20.43 6.18
C CYS A 24 17.20 20.92 6.16
N MET A 25 16.60 20.99 4.97
CA MET A 25 15.19 21.35 4.80
C MET A 25 14.33 20.20 5.33
N VAL A 26 13.91 20.28 6.58
CA VAL A 26 12.94 19.36 7.15
C VAL A 26 11.55 19.86 6.74
N PHE A 27 11.01 19.36 5.64
CA PHE A 27 9.60 19.51 5.34
C PHE A 27 8.78 18.78 6.40
N LYS A 28 8.33 19.51 7.41
CA LYS A 28 7.24 19.04 8.25
C LYS A 28 5.97 19.14 7.42
N PHE A 29 5.61 18.06 6.70
CA PHE A 29 4.30 17.94 6.09
C PHE A 29 3.26 17.88 7.22
N VAL A 30 2.68 19.03 7.54
CA VAL A 30 1.39 19.07 8.22
C VAL A 30 0.38 18.68 7.15
N THR A 31 0.13 17.41 7.00
CA THR A 31 -0.94 16.88 6.17
C THR A 31 -2.25 17.32 6.80
N GLN A 32 -2.82 18.43 6.35
CA GLN A 32 -4.25 18.70 6.56
C GLN A 32 -5.03 17.72 5.70
N LEU A 33 -5.25 16.63 6.32
CA LEU A 33 -6.09 15.58 5.81
C LEU A 33 -7.53 16.05 5.88
N GLY A 34 -8.28 15.91 4.81
CA GLY A 34 -9.73 16.02 4.83
C GLY A 34 -10.33 15.21 6.01
N PRO A 35 -11.61 15.31 6.27
CA PRO A 35 -12.24 14.62 7.39
C PRO A 35 -11.91 13.13 7.34
N THR A 36 -11.58 12.57 8.50
CA THR A 36 -11.28 11.14 8.61
C THR A 36 -12.56 10.35 8.33
N GLU A 37 -12.52 9.43 7.37
CA GLU A 37 -13.64 8.57 7.04
C GLU A 37 -14.10 7.77 8.27
N LYS A 38 -15.41 7.75 8.50
CA LYS A 38 -16.01 6.99 9.60
C LYS A 38 -16.03 5.50 9.25
N VAL A 39 -15.71 4.67 10.22
CA VAL A 39 -15.86 3.21 10.16
C VAL A 39 -16.60 2.76 11.41
N GLN A 40 -17.20 1.58 11.35
CA GLN A 40 -17.98 1.04 12.47
C GLN A 40 -17.09 0.74 13.68
N LYS A 41 -15.91 0.12 13.44
CA LYS A 41 -15.02 -0.32 14.51
C LYS A 41 -13.54 -0.17 14.11
N VAL A 42 -12.70 0.08 15.10
CA VAL A 42 -11.23 0.03 14.95
C VAL A 42 -10.63 -0.74 16.11
N GLU A 43 -9.88 -1.78 15.80
CA GLU A 43 -9.25 -2.64 16.80
C GLU A 43 -7.73 -2.71 16.57
N ASN A 44 -6.98 -2.83 17.66
CA ASN A 44 -5.55 -3.13 17.61
C ASN A 44 -5.33 -4.47 18.23
N LEU A 45 -4.81 -5.41 17.48
CA LEU A 45 -4.50 -6.74 17.95
C LEU A 45 -3.02 -7.04 17.82
N LYS A 46 -2.54 -7.96 18.63
CA LYS A 46 -1.24 -8.62 18.46
C LYS A 46 -1.51 -10.02 17.94
N ILE A 47 -0.85 -10.39 16.87
CA ILE A 47 -1.01 -11.68 16.20
C ILE A 47 0.34 -12.39 16.12
N PRO A 48 0.37 -13.73 16.14
CA PRO A 48 1.61 -14.47 15.95
C PRO A 48 2.19 -14.24 14.53
N SER A 49 3.50 -14.19 14.45
CA SER A 49 4.29 -14.31 13.23
C SER A 49 5.26 -15.49 13.40
N SER A 50 6.19 -15.72 12.48
CA SER A 50 7.06 -16.91 12.49
C SER A 50 7.81 -17.12 13.82
N ASP A 51 8.39 -16.04 14.35
CA ASP A 51 9.27 -16.05 15.53
C ASP A 51 8.96 -14.91 16.51
N ALA A 52 7.87 -14.18 16.28
CA ALA A 52 7.52 -12.99 17.05
C ALA A 52 5.99 -12.78 17.09
N THR A 53 5.61 -11.71 17.77
CA THR A 53 4.26 -11.16 17.72
C THR A 53 4.30 -9.81 17.01
N ILE A 54 3.45 -9.64 16.02
CA ILE A 54 3.31 -8.37 15.29
C ILE A 54 1.96 -7.72 15.59
N ARG A 55 1.86 -6.43 15.33
CA ARG A 55 0.62 -5.69 15.51
C ARG A 55 -0.14 -5.60 14.20
N VAL A 56 -1.46 -5.72 14.29
CA VAL A 56 -2.38 -5.35 13.22
C VAL A 56 -3.38 -4.34 13.73
N ARG A 57 -3.85 -3.46 12.84
CA ARG A 57 -5.00 -2.60 13.10
C ARG A 57 -6.11 -2.93 12.11
N ILE A 58 -7.28 -3.23 12.64
CA ILE A 58 -8.43 -3.70 11.87
C ILE A 58 -9.46 -2.58 11.80
N PHE A 59 -9.94 -2.30 10.61
CA PHE A 59 -10.98 -1.32 10.33
C PHE A 59 -12.19 -2.07 9.78
N THR A 60 -13.31 -2.06 10.51
CA THR A 60 -14.57 -2.66 10.07
C THR A 60 -15.46 -1.59 9.45
N PRO A 61 -15.96 -1.75 8.22
CA PRO A 61 -16.82 -0.77 7.57
C PRO A 61 -18.17 -0.65 8.26
N ILE A 62 -18.92 0.40 7.96
CA ILE A 62 -20.32 0.53 8.39
C ILE A 62 -21.16 -0.41 7.53
N GLY A 63 -22.00 -1.25 8.16
CA GLY A 63 -22.88 -2.21 7.49
C GLY A 63 -23.00 -3.53 8.24
N ASN A 64 -23.47 -4.55 7.54
CA ASN A 64 -23.62 -5.90 8.04
C ASN A 64 -22.71 -6.86 7.25
N GLY A 65 -21.99 -7.72 7.94
CA GLY A 65 -21.14 -8.76 7.35
C GLY A 65 -21.93 -10.00 6.88
N PRO A 66 -21.20 -11.05 6.45
CA PRO A 66 -19.74 -11.12 6.45
C PRO A 66 -19.11 -10.25 5.35
N PHE A 67 -18.14 -9.43 5.74
CA PHE A 67 -17.46 -8.50 4.84
C PHE A 67 -16.31 -9.16 4.08
N PRO A 68 -16.04 -8.78 2.82
CA PRO A 68 -14.76 -9.09 2.19
C PRO A 68 -13.61 -8.45 2.96
N ILE A 69 -12.39 -8.93 2.76
CA ILE A 69 -11.22 -8.51 3.55
C ILE A 69 -10.10 -8.02 2.64
N LEU A 70 -9.47 -6.91 3.00
CA LEU A 70 -8.23 -6.40 2.42
C LEU A 70 -7.12 -6.46 3.48
N VAL A 71 -6.13 -7.33 3.29
CA VAL A 71 -4.89 -7.31 4.09
C VAL A 71 -3.95 -6.28 3.48
N TYR A 72 -3.64 -5.22 4.23
CA TYR A 72 -2.92 -4.05 3.72
C TYR A 72 -1.55 -3.90 4.38
N SER A 73 -0.51 -3.86 3.56
CA SER A 73 0.87 -3.57 3.96
C SER A 73 1.19 -2.10 3.70
N HIS A 74 1.66 -1.38 4.71
CA HIS A 74 1.96 0.06 4.58
C HIS A 74 3.26 0.33 3.83
N GLY A 75 3.38 1.52 3.22
CA GLY A 75 4.61 2.03 2.65
C GLY A 75 5.58 2.57 3.69
N GLY A 76 6.71 3.11 3.21
CA GLY A 76 7.75 3.73 4.04
C GLY A 76 9.14 3.13 3.89
N GLY A 77 9.46 2.58 2.70
CA GLY A 77 10.80 2.04 2.36
C GLY A 77 11.23 0.90 3.27
N TRP A 78 10.30 0.06 3.71
CA TRP A 78 10.50 -1.05 4.66
C TRP A 78 11.05 -0.63 6.02
N MET A 79 11.35 0.66 6.24
CA MET A 79 11.98 1.20 7.46
C MET A 79 11.05 2.07 8.31
N ARG A 80 10.03 2.62 7.71
CA ARG A 80 9.11 3.60 8.33
C ARG A 80 7.67 3.19 8.10
N GLY A 81 6.74 3.98 8.62
CA GLY A 81 5.31 3.72 8.50
C GLY A 81 4.80 2.82 9.61
N GLY A 82 3.50 2.52 9.57
CA GLY A 82 2.81 1.69 10.55
C GLY A 82 1.35 2.07 10.71
N VAL A 83 0.72 1.49 11.71
CA VAL A 83 -0.72 1.63 11.97
C VAL A 83 -1.20 3.08 12.21
N TYR A 84 -0.28 3.99 12.55
CA TYR A 84 -0.64 5.39 12.78
C TYR A 84 -0.53 6.25 11.53
N THR A 85 0.32 5.91 10.56
CA THR A 85 0.55 6.69 9.35
C THR A 85 -0.47 6.38 8.25
N HIS A 86 -0.93 5.13 8.17
CA HIS A 86 -1.83 4.66 7.11
C HIS A 86 -3.30 4.48 7.56
N GLY A 87 -3.61 4.88 8.80
CA GLY A 87 -4.97 4.74 9.33
C GLY A 87 -6.06 5.45 8.52
N LYS A 88 -5.74 6.57 7.84
CA LYS A 88 -6.73 7.30 7.04
C LYS A 88 -7.07 6.61 5.74
N VAL A 89 -6.07 6.20 4.96
CA VAL A 89 -6.31 5.46 3.72
C VAL A 89 -7.03 4.13 4.02
N CYS A 90 -6.65 3.45 5.09
CA CYS A 90 -7.31 2.21 5.48
C CYS A 90 -8.79 2.42 5.87
N ARG A 91 -9.11 3.51 6.57
CA ARG A 91 -10.52 3.86 6.85
C ARG A 91 -11.30 4.18 5.57
N TYR A 92 -10.67 4.92 4.65
CA TYR A 92 -11.27 5.27 3.37
C TYR A 92 -11.58 3.99 2.57
N LEU A 93 -10.58 3.14 2.36
CA LEU A 93 -10.74 1.87 1.65
C LEU A 93 -11.78 0.98 2.33
N SER A 94 -11.73 0.86 3.68
CA SER A 94 -12.68 0.06 4.43
C SER A 94 -14.12 0.50 4.16
N ASN A 95 -14.44 1.75 4.44
CA ASN A 95 -15.82 2.21 4.35
C ASN A 95 -16.30 2.36 2.90
N LYS A 96 -15.46 2.90 2.00
CA LYS A 96 -15.84 3.10 0.60
C LYS A 96 -15.90 1.80 -0.20
N ALA A 97 -15.02 0.84 0.05
CA ALA A 97 -15.11 -0.46 -0.62
C ALA A 97 -16.04 -1.46 0.10
N GLY A 98 -16.49 -1.15 1.31
CA GLY A 98 -17.34 -2.04 2.11
C GLY A 98 -16.60 -3.31 2.53
N CYS A 99 -15.34 -3.20 2.94
CA CYS A 99 -14.51 -4.33 3.32
C CYS A 99 -13.81 -4.10 4.66
N ILE A 100 -13.50 -5.16 5.37
CA ILE A 100 -12.59 -5.10 6.50
C ILE A 100 -11.19 -4.82 5.95
N VAL A 101 -10.47 -3.85 6.54
CA VAL A 101 -9.05 -3.63 6.23
C VAL A 101 -8.20 -4.05 7.42
N VAL A 102 -7.31 -5.01 7.21
CA VAL A 102 -6.33 -5.47 8.20
C VAL A 102 -4.99 -4.83 7.85
N LEU A 103 -4.66 -3.72 8.51
CA LEU A 103 -3.39 -3.00 8.33
C LEU A 103 -2.29 -3.70 9.15
N VAL A 104 -1.30 -4.21 8.45
CA VAL A 104 -0.18 -4.96 9.04
C VAL A 104 0.93 -4.02 9.47
N ASP A 105 1.33 -4.05 10.73
CA ASP A 105 2.52 -3.36 11.25
C ASP A 105 3.70 -4.34 11.28
N TYR A 106 4.16 -4.71 10.09
CA TYR A 106 5.28 -5.63 9.92
C TYR A 106 6.57 -5.10 10.57
N ARG A 107 7.45 -5.99 11.00
CA ARG A 107 8.75 -5.62 11.57
C ARG A 107 9.64 -4.98 10.50
N LYS A 108 10.31 -3.91 10.86
CA LYS A 108 10.96 -3.01 9.91
C LYS A 108 12.48 -3.14 9.91
N ALA A 109 13.07 -2.95 8.72
CA ALA A 109 14.51 -2.75 8.57
C ALA A 109 14.95 -1.43 9.25
N PRO A 110 16.22 -1.26 9.63
CA PRO A 110 17.32 -2.24 9.40
C PRO A 110 17.38 -3.36 10.44
N ASN A 111 16.61 -3.30 11.53
CA ASN A 111 16.68 -4.29 12.61
C ASN A 111 16.10 -5.65 12.16
N ASN A 112 15.10 -5.62 11.30
CA ASN A 112 14.45 -6.80 10.73
C ASN A 112 14.49 -6.69 9.20
N LYS A 113 15.58 -7.22 8.63
CA LYS A 113 15.81 -7.20 7.19
C LYS A 113 14.97 -8.26 6.46
N PHE A 114 14.94 -8.18 5.13
CA PHE A 114 14.40 -9.23 4.28
C PHE A 114 14.89 -10.63 4.71
N PRO A 115 14.04 -11.68 4.75
CA PRO A 115 12.63 -11.67 4.33
C PRO A 115 11.62 -11.35 5.47
N ILE A 116 12.07 -10.93 6.67
CA ILE A 116 11.20 -10.81 7.85
C ILE A 116 9.93 -9.96 7.59
N PRO A 117 9.98 -8.78 6.95
CA PRO A 117 8.77 -8.00 6.69
C PRO A 117 7.75 -8.71 5.79
N VAL A 118 8.23 -9.51 4.82
CA VAL A 118 7.37 -10.29 3.92
C VAL A 118 6.74 -11.48 4.65
N GLU A 119 7.53 -12.18 5.48
CA GLU A 119 7.04 -13.29 6.32
C GLU A 119 5.98 -12.80 7.32
N ASP A 120 6.18 -11.63 7.92
CA ASP A 120 5.18 -11.03 8.82
C ASP A 120 3.86 -10.73 8.11
N ALA A 121 3.93 -10.18 6.89
CA ALA A 121 2.74 -9.88 6.09
C ALA A 121 2.02 -11.18 5.64
N TYR A 122 2.78 -12.21 5.29
CA TYR A 122 2.23 -13.52 4.95
C TYR A 122 1.56 -14.18 6.17
N ALA A 123 2.20 -14.12 7.34
CA ALA A 123 1.61 -14.61 8.60
C ALA A 123 0.31 -13.84 8.93
N ALA A 124 0.28 -12.52 8.68
CA ALA A 124 -0.93 -11.73 8.88
C ALA A 124 -2.06 -12.15 7.93
N LEU A 125 -1.75 -12.48 6.67
CA LEU A 125 -2.72 -13.04 5.72
C LEU A 125 -3.28 -14.38 6.24
N GLN A 126 -2.42 -15.30 6.63
CA GLN A 126 -2.83 -16.61 7.16
C GLN A 126 -3.71 -16.47 8.39
N TRP A 127 -3.28 -15.67 9.36
CA TRP A 127 -4.04 -15.37 10.57
C TRP A 127 -5.40 -14.76 10.24
N THR A 128 -5.46 -13.82 9.32
CA THR A 128 -6.70 -13.13 8.92
C THR A 128 -7.72 -14.13 8.37
N VAL A 129 -7.29 -15.03 7.47
CA VAL A 129 -8.18 -16.04 6.89
C VAL A 129 -8.67 -17.03 7.95
N GLN A 130 -7.78 -17.48 8.85
CA GLN A 130 -8.13 -18.38 9.94
C GLN A 130 -9.13 -17.78 10.95
N HIS A 131 -9.10 -16.46 11.13
CA HIS A 131 -9.94 -15.75 12.11
C HIS A 131 -11.03 -14.90 11.44
N ALA A 132 -11.28 -15.09 10.15
CA ALA A 132 -12.20 -14.24 9.39
C ALA A 132 -13.60 -14.20 10.02
N ALA A 133 -14.15 -15.33 10.44
CA ALA A 133 -15.46 -15.38 11.09
C ALA A 133 -15.53 -14.58 12.39
N GLN A 134 -14.45 -14.53 13.18
CA GLN A 134 -14.36 -13.74 14.41
C GLN A 134 -14.31 -12.23 14.14
N LEU A 135 -13.89 -11.86 12.92
CA LEU A 135 -13.83 -10.49 12.44
C LEU A 135 -15.10 -10.05 11.70
N ASP A 136 -16.11 -10.92 11.58
CA ASP A 136 -17.28 -10.74 10.73
C ASP A 136 -16.88 -10.62 9.22
N GLY A 137 -15.83 -11.35 8.86
CA GLY A 137 -15.24 -11.37 7.53
C GLY A 137 -15.48 -12.69 6.78
N ASP A 138 -15.38 -12.62 5.45
CA ASP A 138 -15.53 -13.74 4.56
C ASP A 138 -14.14 -14.25 4.10
N PRO A 139 -13.72 -15.44 4.51
CA PRO A 139 -12.40 -15.98 4.16
C PRO A 139 -12.26 -16.35 2.66
N ALA A 140 -13.37 -16.44 1.91
CA ALA A 140 -13.34 -16.68 0.48
C ALA A 140 -13.11 -15.39 -0.33
N ARG A 141 -13.34 -14.20 0.27
CA ARG A 141 -13.21 -12.90 -0.39
C ARG A 141 -12.06 -12.08 0.22
N VAL A 142 -10.83 -12.58 0.08
CA VAL A 142 -9.64 -11.94 0.63
C VAL A 142 -8.75 -11.38 -0.50
N ALA A 143 -8.51 -10.08 -0.45
CA ALA A 143 -7.55 -9.37 -1.28
C ALA A 143 -6.32 -8.96 -0.44
N VAL A 144 -5.22 -8.70 -1.11
CA VAL A 144 -4.05 -8.04 -0.51
C VAL A 144 -3.81 -6.69 -1.17
N GLY A 145 -3.20 -5.76 -0.45
CA GLY A 145 -2.85 -4.48 -1.02
C GLY A 145 -1.79 -3.75 -0.21
N GLY A 146 -1.27 -2.69 -0.80
CA GLY A 146 -0.28 -1.85 -0.16
C GLY A 146 0.27 -0.78 -1.07
N ASP A 147 1.03 0.11 -0.49
CA ASP A 147 1.65 1.22 -1.21
C ASP A 147 3.18 1.18 -1.09
N SER A 148 3.91 1.53 -2.16
CA SER A 148 5.37 1.62 -2.18
C SER A 148 6.03 0.29 -1.73
N ALA A 149 6.82 0.31 -0.66
CA ALA A 149 7.36 -0.90 -0.02
C ALA A 149 6.25 -1.89 0.40
N GLY A 150 5.07 -1.41 0.80
CA GLY A 150 3.93 -2.26 1.12
C GLY A 150 3.31 -2.90 -0.12
N GLY A 151 3.33 -2.21 -1.26
CA GLY A 151 2.97 -2.77 -2.56
C GLY A 151 3.93 -3.89 -2.99
N ASN A 152 5.23 -3.69 -2.76
CA ASN A 152 6.24 -4.74 -2.93
C ASN A 152 5.94 -5.97 -2.07
N ILE A 153 5.72 -5.77 -0.77
CA ILE A 153 5.39 -6.85 0.17
C ILE A 153 4.12 -7.58 -0.26
N SER A 154 3.08 -6.86 -0.67
CA SER A 154 1.80 -7.46 -1.08
C SER A 154 1.95 -8.31 -2.34
N ALA A 155 2.72 -7.88 -3.34
CA ALA A 155 3.04 -8.67 -4.52
C ALA A 155 3.84 -9.94 -4.15
N ALA A 156 4.81 -9.83 -3.23
CA ALA A 156 5.57 -10.97 -2.73
C ALA A 156 4.69 -11.96 -1.96
N VAL A 157 3.73 -11.48 -1.15
CA VAL A 157 2.76 -12.31 -0.44
C VAL A 157 1.90 -13.14 -1.41
N CYS A 158 1.54 -12.58 -2.58
CA CYS A 158 0.83 -13.35 -3.62
C CYS A 158 1.69 -14.50 -4.16
N LEU A 159 2.99 -14.26 -4.39
CA LEU A 159 3.94 -15.32 -4.79
C LEU A 159 4.06 -16.39 -3.71
N MET A 160 4.24 -15.97 -2.44
CA MET A 160 4.34 -16.91 -1.32
C MET A 160 3.09 -17.75 -1.15
N ALA A 161 1.91 -17.15 -1.24
CA ALA A 161 0.65 -17.88 -1.13
C ALA A 161 0.52 -18.93 -2.23
N LYS A 162 0.85 -18.58 -3.48
CA LYS A 162 0.87 -19.53 -4.60
C LYS A 162 1.87 -20.67 -4.36
N GLU A 163 3.10 -20.36 -4.02
CA GLU A 163 4.20 -21.34 -3.92
C GLU A 163 4.07 -22.27 -2.70
N ARG A 164 3.48 -21.75 -1.61
CA ARG A 164 3.31 -22.51 -0.35
C ARG A 164 1.95 -23.18 -0.22
N GLY A 165 1.07 -23.10 -1.24
CA GLY A 165 -0.30 -23.62 -1.14
C GLY A 165 -1.09 -22.94 -0.02
N GLY A 166 -0.87 -21.64 0.17
CA GLY A 166 -1.46 -20.84 1.23
C GLY A 166 -2.89 -20.37 0.91
N PRO A 167 -3.39 -19.37 1.66
CA PRO A 167 -4.74 -18.86 1.45
C PRO A 167 -4.96 -18.35 0.02
N GLN A 168 -6.15 -18.56 -0.50
CA GLN A 168 -6.55 -18.00 -1.79
C GLN A 168 -6.67 -16.47 -1.66
N ILE A 169 -6.01 -15.77 -2.57
CA ILE A 169 -6.09 -14.31 -2.72
C ILE A 169 -6.84 -14.04 -4.03
N ILE A 170 -7.90 -13.23 -3.97
CA ILE A 170 -8.73 -12.95 -5.15
C ILE A 170 -8.31 -11.69 -5.91
N PHE A 171 -7.50 -10.82 -5.30
CA PHE A 171 -7.06 -9.58 -5.91
C PHE A 171 -5.80 -9.01 -5.24
N GLN A 172 -4.99 -8.26 -6.00
CA GLN A 172 -3.89 -7.46 -5.48
C GLN A 172 -4.02 -5.98 -5.89
N LEU A 173 -4.10 -5.10 -4.89
CA LEU A 173 -4.13 -3.64 -5.05
C LEU A 173 -2.76 -3.06 -4.72
N LEU A 174 -2.01 -2.64 -5.74
CA LEU A 174 -0.63 -2.21 -5.59
C LEU A 174 -0.50 -0.73 -5.99
N ALA A 175 -0.30 0.15 -5.02
CA ALA A 175 -0.11 1.57 -5.27
C ALA A 175 1.38 1.90 -5.31
N TRP A 176 1.87 2.44 -6.46
CA TRP A 176 3.29 2.76 -6.74
C TRP A 176 4.28 1.76 -6.14
N PRO A 177 4.12 0.46 -6.47
CA PRO A 177 4.91 -0.60 -5.86
C PRO A 177 6.35 -0.58 -6.36
N ALA A 178 7.32 -0.82 -5.46
CA ALA A 178 8.67 -1.16 -5.85
C ALA A 178 8.71 -2.66 -6.21
N THR A 179 8.84 -3.01 -7.48
CA THR A 179 8.74 -4.40 -7.93
C THR A 179 10.05 -5.02 -8.40
N ASP A 180 11.12 -4.22 -8.54
CA ASP A 180 12.45 -4.66 -8.91
C ASP A 180 13.54 -3.94 -8.10
N LEU A 181 14.18 -4.64 -7.18
CA LEU A 181 15.31 -4.12 -6.40
C LEU A 181 16.68 -4.51 -6.99
N SER A 182 16.71 -5.27 -8.09
CA SER A 182 17.94 -5.72 -8.73
C SER A 182 18.59 -4.61 -9.54
N SER A 183 17.77 -3.79 -10.21
CA SER A 183 18.21 -2.69 -11.05
C SER A 183 17.41 -1.43 -10.74
N LEU A 184 18.10 -0.30 -10.59
CA LEU A 184 17.50 1.02 -10.43
C LEU A 184 17.88 1.89 -11.64
N ASP A 185 17.66 1.36 -12.86
CA ASP A 185 18.09 2.01 -14.10
C ASP A 185 17.03 1.95 -15.22
N THR A 186 15.75 2.06 -14.85
CA THR A 186 14.67 2.26 -15.82
C THR A 186 14.68 3.71 -16.34
N GLU A 187 13.86 3.99 -17.35
CA GLU A 187 13.70 5.36 -17.86
C GLU A 187 13.19 6.30 -16.76
N SER A 188 12.26 5.85 -15.93
CA SER A 188 11.74 6.63 -14.79
C SER A 188 12.83 6.95 -13.77
N TYR A 189 13.74 6.02 -13.46
CA TYR A 189 14.89 6.29 -12.60
C TYR A 189 15.86 7.31 -13.22
N ARG A 190 16.09 7.25 -14.54
CA ARG A 190 16.95 8.23 -15.24
C ARG A 190 16.34 9.61 -15.29
N LYS A 191 15.02 9.70 -15.55
CA LYS A 191 14.32 10.99 -15.70
C LYS A 191 13.97 11.67 -14.38
N TYR A 192 13.54 10.89 -13.39
CA TYR A 192 12.96 11.40 -12.15
C TYR A 192 13.78 11.05 -10.90
N GLY A 193 14.98 10.53 -11.08
CA GLY A 193 15.87 10.11 -9.99
C GLY A 193 16.38 11.23 -9.10
N THR A 194 16.23 12.49 -9.51
CA THR A 194 16.61 13.69 -8.75
C THR A 194 15.54 14.78 -8.90
N GLY A 195 15.38 15.62 -7.89
CA GLY A 195 14.49 16.78 -7.95
C GLY A 195 12.99 16.47 -7.72
N TYR A 196 12.65 15.24 -7.39
CA TYR A 196 11.29 14.78 -7.08
C TYR A 196 11.19 14.21 -5.66
N ASP A 197 9.96 13.88 -5.24
CA ASP A 197 9.66 13.43 -3.87
C ASP A 197 10.45 12.18 -3.47
N LEU A 198 10.52 11.18 -4.35
CA LEU A 198 11.32 9.99 -4.20
C LEU A 198 12.52 10.05 -5.15
N THR A 199 13.73 10.06 -4.61
CA THR A 199 14.95 10.05 -5.42
C THR A 199 15.54 8.65 -5.55
N LYS A 200 16.32 8.40 -6.63
CA LYS A 200 17.08 7.16 -6.81
C LYS A 200 17.97 6.87 -5.60
N ALA A 201 18.70 7.87 -5.11
CA ALA A 201 19.57 7.72 -3.94
C ALA A 201 18.79 7.30 -2.69
N HIS A 202 17.55 7.78 -2.52
CA HIS A 202 16.70 7.37 -1.41
C HIS A 202 16.26 5.91 -1.55
N VAL A 203 15.87 5.46 -2.75
CA VAL A 203 15.53 4.06 -3.02
C VAL A 203 16.74 3.14 -2.78
N GLU A 204 17.91 3.52 -3.26
CA GLU A 204 19.16 2.79 -2.99
C GLU A 204 19.42 2.60 -1.51
N LYS A 205 19.33 3.70 -0.74
CA LYS A 205 19.49 3.66 0.72
C LYS A 205 18.46 2.74 1.40
N CYS A 206 17.20 2.79 0.98
CA CYS A 206 16.15 1.94 1.54
C CYS A 206 16.40 0.46 1.20
N ARG A 207 16.72 0.16 -0.07
CA ARG A 207 17.07 -1.17 -0.53
C ARG A 207 18.22 -1.78 0.27
N ASP A 208 19.32 -1.04 0.42
CA ASP A 208 20.54 -1.54 1.09
C ASP A 208 20.34 -1.70 2.61
N LYS A 209 19.40 -0.99 3.20
CA LYS A 209 18.97 -1.21 4.59
C LYS A 209 17.99 -2.37 4.73
N TYR A 210 17.16 -2.61 3.71
CA TYR A 210 16.17 -3.67 3.70
C TYR A 210 16.78 -5.05 3.43
N LEU A 211 17.62 -5.17 2.42
CA LEU A 211 18.23 -6.43 2.01
C LEU A 211 19.44 -6.78 2.90
N ARG A 212 19.71 -8.06 3.02
CA ARG A 212 20.86 -8.59 3.79
C ARG A 212 22.11 -8.57 2.94
N THR A 213 21.97 -9.02 1.66
CA THR A 213 23.03 -9.20 0.69
C THR A 213 22.64 -8.68 -0.69
N THR A 214 23.58 -8.59 -1.61
CA THR A 214 23.33 -8.23 -3.01
C THR A 214 22.52 -9.29 -3.75
N GLU A 215 22.67 -10.56 -3.39
CA GLU A 215 21.94 -11.69 -3.98
C GLU A 215 20.44 -11.60 -3.68
N ASP A 216 20.08 -11.09 -2.50
CA ASP A 216 18.67 -10.85 -2.15
C ASP A 216 17.95 -9.93 -3.15
N ARG A 217 18.67 -9.08 -3.90
CA ARG A 217 18.10 -8.18 -4.92
C ARG A 217 17.35 -8.92 -6.02
N SER A 218 17.82 -10.13 -6.37
CA SER A 218 17.21 -10.96 -7.42
C SER A 218 16.22 -11.99 -6.87
N ASN A 219 16.00 -12.01 -5.55
CA ASN A 219 15.03 -12.90 -4.95
C ASN A 219 13.60 -12.45 -5.33
N PRO A 220 12.73 -13.34 -5.86
CA PRO A 220 11.37 -12.98 -6.26
C PRO A 220 10.51 -12.36 -5.15
N TYR A 221 10.77 -12.67 -3.89
CA TYR A 221 10.06 -12.07 -2.77
C TYR A 221 10.57 -10.66 -2.42
N ALA A 222 11.78 -10.29 -2.87
CA ALA A 222 12.27 -8.92 -2.80
C ALA A 222 11.96 -8.14 -4.10
N SER A 223 11.99 -8.82 -5.24
CA SER A 223 11.77 -8.28 -6.58
C SER A 223 10.71 -9.09 -7.33
N PRO A 224 9.42 -8.89 -7.05
CA PRO A 224 8.33 -9.67 -7.64
C PRO A 224 8.30 -9.63 -9.17
N LEU A 225 8.79 -8.54 -9.77
CA LEU A 225 8.95 -8.43 -11.22
C LEU A 225 9.84 -9.54 -11.80
N LEU A 226 10.78 -10.09 -11.03
CA LEU A 226 11.74 -11.08 -11.49
C LEU A 226 11.28 -12.55 -11.29
N ALA A 227 10.10 -12.76 -10.72
CA ALA A 227 9.56 -14.10 -10.55
C ALA A 227 9.46 -14.83 -11.91
N LYS A 228 9.91 -16.09 -11.97
CA LYS A 228 9.94 -16.86 -13.22
C LYS A 228 8.53 -17.16 -13.74
N ASP A 229 7.60 -17.42 -12.84
CA ASP A 229 6.22 -17.78 -13.17
C ASP A 229 5.22 -16.91 -12.39
N LEU A 230 4.54 -16.02 -13.10
CA LEU A 230 3.46 -15.16 -12.59
C LEU A 230 2.06 -15.73 -12.89
N SER A 231 1.95 -16.88 -13.54
CA SER A 231 0.65 -17.50 -13.81
C SER A 231 -0.11 -17.80 -12.53
N LYS A 232 -1.43 -17.83 -12.60
CA LYS A 232 -2.31 -18.15 -11.45
C LYS A 232 -2.15 -17.20 -10.23
N LEU A 233 -1.44 -16.09 -10.37
CA LEU A 233 -1.52 -15.01 -9.38
C LEU A 233 -2.88 -14.32 -9.44
N PRO A 234 -3.32 -13.65 -8.37
CA PRO A 234 -4.57 -12.92 -8.40
C PRO A 234 -4.54 -11.75 -9.39
N PRO A 235 -5.68 -11.39 -10.03
CA PRO A 235 -5.80 -10.17 -10.81
C PRO A 235 -5.31 -8.94 -10.06
N ALA A 236 -4.86 -7.91 -10.79
CA ALA A 236 -4.19 -6.77 -10.19
C ALA A 236 -4.69 -5.40 -10.69
N LEU A 237 -4.72 -4.43 -9.79
CA LEU A 237 -4.65 -3.01 -10.13
C LEU A 237 -3.33 -2.44 -9.62
N ILE A 238 -2.51 -1.91 -10.55
CA ILE A 238 -1.27 -1.22 -10.24
C ILE A 238 -1.47 0.27 -10.48
N ILE A 239 -1.38 1.08 -9.44
CA ILE A 239 -1.46 2.54 -9.52
C ILE A 239 -0.04 3.09 -9.54
N THR A 240 0.29 4.01 -10.45
CA THR A 240 1.62 4.61 -10.58
C THR A 240 1.53 6.14 -10.66
N GLY A 241 2.60 6.84 -10.29
CA GLY A 241 2.74 8.27 -10.49
C GLY A 241 3.50 8.57 -11.80
N GLU A 242 3.14 9.66 -12.48
CA GLU A 242 3.83 10.06 -13.72
C GLU A 242 5.31 10.34 -13.48
N TYR A 243 5.62 11.08 -12.42
CA TYR A 243 6.99 11.52 -12.08
C TYR A 243 7.63 10.66 -10.97
N ASP A 244 7.31 9.37 -10.97
CA ASP A 244 7.78 8.44 -9.94
C ASP A 244 8.92 7.56 -10.48
N VAL A 245 9.98 7.41 -9.71
CA VAL A 245 11.13 6.58 -10.08
C VAL A 245 10.76 5.10 -10.21
N VAL A 246 9.82 4.59 -9.42
CA VAL A 246 9.37 3.19 -9.46
C VAL A 246 8.22 2.94 -10.45
N ARG A 247 7.84 3.96 -11.24
CA ARG A 247 6.74 3.86 -12.21
C ARG A 247 6.93 2.71 -13.20
N ASP A 248 8.07 2.70 -13.87
CA ASP A 248 8.30 1.78 -14.99
C ASP A 248 8.34 0.32 -14.53
N GLU A 249 8.90 0.02 -13.36
CA GLU A 249 8.92 -1.33 -12.82
C GLU A 249 7.51 -1.78 -12.37
N GLY A 250 6.69 -0.89 -11.82
CA GLY A 250 5.29 -1.18 -11.48
C GLY A 250 4.46 -1.49 -12.73
N GLU A 251 4.60 -0.70 -13.80
CA GLU A 251 3.90 -0.94 -15.07
C GLU A 251 4.42 -2.18 -15.79
N ALA A 252 5.73 -2.46 -15.69
CA ALA A 252 6.32 -3.70 -16.20
C ALA A 252 5.77 -4.94 -15.47
N TYR A 253 5.50 -4.85 -14.18
CA TYR A 253 4.86 -5.92 -13.42
C TYR A 253 3.44 -6.21 -13.93
N ALA A 254 2.61 -5.17 -14.17
CA ALA A 254 1.29 -5.33 -14.78
C ALA A 254 1.38 -6.01 -16.16
N LYS A 255 2.33 -5.58 -17.00
CA LYS A 255 2.58 -6.17 -18.31
C LYS A 255 2.96 -7.66 -18.22
N ARG A 256 3.83 -8.02 -17.28
CA ARG A 256 4.24 -9.42 -17.08
C ARG A 256 3.11 -10.29 -16.54
N LEU A 257 2.26 -9.77 -15.66
CA LEU A 257 1.06 -10.46 -15.21
C LEU A 257 0.15 -10.80 -16.41
N ASN A 258 -0.14 -9.81 -17.27
CA ASN A 258 -0.95 -10.03 -18.46
C ASN A 258 -0.31 -11.06 -19.43
N GLN A 259 0.99 -11.02 -19.62
CA GLN A 259 1.72 -12.01 -20.42
C GLN A 259 1.63 -13.44 -19.84
N ALA A 260 1.48 -13.54 -18.51
CA ALA A 260 1.29 -14.81 -17.81
C ALA A 260 -0.20 -15.23 -17.73
N GLY A 261 -1.10 -14.54 -18.43
CA GLY A 261 -2.54 -14.84 -18.42
C GLY A 261 -3.29 -14.37 -17.18
N VAL A 262 -2.68 -13.49 -16.38
CA VAL A 262 -3.31 -12.90 -15.20
C VAL A 262 -3.80 -11.49 -15.52
N PRO A 263 -5.12 -11.21 -15.41
CA PRO A 263 -5.67 -9.89 -15.70
C PRO A 263 -5.04 -8.82 -14.80
N ALA A 264 -4.36 -7.86 -15.39
CA ALA A 264 -3.75 -6.75 -14.64
C ALA A 264 -3.94 -5.44 -15.39
N ARG A 265 -4.28 -4.39 -14.67
CA ARG A 265 -4.43 -3.03 -15.19
C ARG A 265 -3.49 -2.09 -14.47
N SER A 266 -2.82 -1.21 -15.19
CA SER A 266 -2.11 -0.07 -14.63
C SER A 266 -2.93 1.21 -14.76
N PHE A 267 -2.94 2.03 -13.72
CA PHE A 267 -3.55 3.36 -13.68
C PHE A 267 -2.48 4.39 -13.34
N ARG A 268 -2.09 5.19 -14.33
CA ARG A 268 -1.08 6.23 -14.13
C ARG A 268 -1.73 7.54 -13.70
N CYS A 269 -1.36 8.03 -12.54
CA CYS A 269 -1.74 9.33 -12.01
C CYS A 269 -0.86 10.42 -12.64
N LEU A 270 -1.46 11.26 -13.49
CA LEU A 270 -0.73 12.32 -14.17
C LEU A 270 -0.44 13.50 -13.22
N GLY A 271 0.71 14.13 -13.39
CA GLY A 271 1.11 15.32 -12.64
C GLY A 271 1.62 15.07 -11.21
N ILE A 272 1.70 13.81 -10.76
CA ILE A 272 2.21 13.50 -9.42
C ILE A 272 3.46 12.60 -9.45
N GLY A 273 4.27 12.72 -8.40
CA GLY A 273 5.42 11.86 -8.12
C GLY A 273 5.04 10.61 -7.35
N HIS A 274 5.92 10.16 -6.45
CA HIS A 274 5.71 9.00 -5.62
C HIS A 274 4.55 9.22 -4.64
N GLY A 275 3.43 8.58 -4.88
CA GLY A 275 2.17 8.92 -4.24
C GLY A 275 1.98 8.49 -2.80
N ALA A 276 2.94 7.75 -2.21
CA ALA A 276 2.83 7.29 -0.82
C ALA A 276 2.56 8.44 0.17
N ALA A 277 3.21 9.60 -0.03
CA ALA A 277 2.96 10.80 0.76
C ALA A 277 1.59 11.44 0.46
N HIS A 278 0.99 11.10 -0.68
CA HIS A 278 -0.20 11.76 -1.21
C HIS A 278 -1.52 11.00 -0.99
N TRP A 279 -1.48 9.72 -0.60
CA TRP A 279 -2.69 9.00 -0.16
C TRP A 279 -3.50 9.76 0.90
N ALA A 280 -2.87 10.69 1.54
CA ALA A 280 -3.45 11.48 2.62
C ALA A 280 -3.72 12.94 2.22
N VAL A 281 -3.36 13.38 1.02
CA VAL A 281 -3.52 14.77 0.54
C VAL A 281 -4.80 14.89 -0.28
N ALA A 282 -5.60 15.89 0.01
CA ALA A 282 -6.78 16.24 -0.78
C ALA A 282 -6.34 16.89 -2.12
N SER A 283 -6.14 16.08 -3.13
CA SER A 283 -6.03 16.53 -4.53
C SER A 283 -6.92 15.66 -5.39
N ASP A 284 -7.47 16.24 -6.46
CA ASP A 284 -8.36 15.52 -7.38
C ASP A 284 -7.69 14.27 -7.97
N VAL A 285 -6.38 14.35 -8.24
CA VAL A 285 -5.62 13.23 -8.79
C VAL A 285 -5.52 12.07 -7.81
N VAL A 286 -5.26 12.36 -6.52
CA VAL A 286 -5.22 11.34 -5.46
C VAL A 286 -6.61 10.80 -5.19
N GLN A 287 -7.64 11.66 -5.21
CA GLN A 287 -9.03 11.23 -5.08
C GLN A 287 -9.41 10.26 -6.20
N ASN A 288 -9.06 10.57 -7.46
CA ASN A 288 -9.29 9.68 -8.61
C ASN A 288 -8.57 8.33 -8.43
N ALA A 289 -7.34 8.32 -7.90
CA ALA A 289 -6.62 7.08 -7.62
C ALA A 289 -7.28 6.25 -6.51
N LEU A 290 -7.81 6.90 -5.47
CA LEU A 290 -8.59 6.25 -4.41
C LEU A 290 -9.92 5.70 -4.95
N ASP A 291 -10.60 6.43 -5.82
CA ASP A 291 -11.85 6.00 -6.43
C ASP A 291 -11.64 4.81 -7.37
N GLU A 292 -10.54 4.79 -8.13
CA GLU A 292 -10.10 3.64 -8.90
C GLU A 292 -9.84 2.41 -8.03
N ALA A 293 -9.11 2.58 -6.91
CA ALA A 293 -8.85 1.51 -5.97
C ALA A 293 -10.14 0.95 -5.36
N VAL A 294 -11.06 1.84 -4.93
CA VAL A 294 -12.37 1.46 -4.38
C VAL A 294 -13.23 0.75 -5.43
N SER A 295 -13.27 1.26 -6.66
CA SER A 295 -14.04 0.66 -7.76
C SER A 295 -13.56 -0.75 -8.06
N ALA A 296 -12.23 -0.95 -8.17
CA ALA A 296 -11.64 -2.26 -8.41
C ALA A 296 -11.93 -3.25 -7.28
N LEU A 297 -11.81 -2.82 -6.01
CA LEU A 297 -12.13 -3.66 -4.86
C LEU A 297 -13.61 -4.05 -4.84
N ARG A 298 -14.52 -3.09 -5.06
CA ARG A 298 -15.96 -3.39 -5.14
C ARG A 298 -16.28 -4.38 -6.23
N GLN A 299 -15.73 -4.19 -7.41
CA GLN A 299 -15.95 -5.08 -8.55
C GLN A 299 -15.54 -6.51 -8.22
N VAL A 300 -14.34 -6.72 -7.68
CA VAL A 300 -13.85 -8.07 -7.39
C VAL A 300 -14.59 -8.72 -6.23
N PHE A 301 -15.02 -7.94 -5.24
CA PHE A 301 -15.77 -8.45 -4.08
C PHE A 301 -17.24 -8.79 -4.40
N SER A 302 -17.81 -8.21 -5.46
CA SER A 302 -19.19 -8.47 -5.88
C SER A 302 -19.32 -9.66 -6.85
N ASN A 303 -18.22 -10.05 -7.51
CA ASN A 303 -18.21 -11.10 -8.53
C ASN A 303 -17.89 -12.51 -7.98
N GLN A 304 -17.94 -12.68 -6.65
CA GLN A 304 -17.65 -13.96 -5.97
C GLN A 304 -18.92 -14.57 -5.38
#